data_a8047a8a68c6b4b6cd266f4ce61880dc
#
_entry.id   a8047a8a68c6b4b6cd266f4ce61880dc
#
_cell.length_a   1.000
_cell.length_b   1.000
_cell.length_c   1.000
_cell.angle_alpha   90.00
_cell.angle_beta   90.00
_cell.angle_gamma   90.00
#
_symmetry.space_group_name_H-M   'P 1'
#
loop_
_entity.id
_entity.type
_entity.pdbx_description
1 polymer ?
#
loop_
_entity_poly.entity_id
_entity_poly.type
_entity_poly.pdbx_seq_one_letter_code
_entity_poly.pdbx_strand_id
1 'polypeptide(L)'
;IDDAIRTAENKKREALLETKEEALKAKNDLDKEIKDRRKEVSDLEHRMLKREEASEKKAVALDQKEQELRKQQERMQLKEAEIDELHNQKVTELERVSGLTRDQAKSELLKSLEEDTKHDYAKMIREYDNQAKEEAEKSARNYIVDAIQRCAADQVTESTVSVVQLPNDDMKGRIIGREGRNIRTLEQLTGVELIVDDTPEAVVLSGFDPVRREVARIALEKLIVDGRIHPARIEEVVEKAQKEVDETIREEGDAAVLEVGVHGLNPELVKLLGRMKFRTSYGQNALRHSVEVAQIAGLLAEELGLDVRMAKRAGLLHDIGKAIDHDM
;
A
#
# COMPACT_ATOMS: atom_id res chain seq x y z
N ILE A 1 -13.41 7.15 76.22
CA ILE A 1 -14.31 7.82 75.24
C ILE A 1 -13.48 8.73 74.34
N ASP A 2 -12.53 9.53 74.90
CA ASP A 2 -11.71 10.46 74.10
C ASP A 2 -10.79 9.81 73.08
N ASP A 3 -10.22 8.63 73.38
CA ASP A 3 -9.38 7.89 72.45
C ASP A 3 -10.16 7.32 71.22
N ALA A 4 -11.40 6.93 71.42
CA ALA A 4 -12.26 6.44 70.37
C ALA A 4 -12.70 7.57 69.42
N ILE A 5 -12.93 8.76 69.98
CA ILE A 5 -13.28 9.95 69.17
C ILE A 5 -12.07 10.39 68.33
N ARG A 6 -10.88 10.40 68.92
CA ARG A 6 -9.65 10.76 68.19
C ARG A 6 -9.28 9.79 67.08
N THR A 7 -9.53 8.51 67.30
CA THR A 7 -9.33 7.47 66.26
C THR A 7 -10.33 7.57 65.14
N ALA A 8 -11.60 7.92 65.46
CA ALA A 8 -12.65 8.17 64.47
C ALA A 8 -12.40 9.42 63.64
N GLU A 9 -11.88 10.50 64.26
CA GLU A 9 -11.51 11.71 63.54
C GLU A 9 -10.29 11.50 62.61
N ASN A 10 -9.29 10.75 63.08
CA ASN A 10 -8.15 10.40 62.22
C ASN A 10 -8.54 9.55 61.01
N LYS A 11 -9.36 8.52 61.20
CA LYS A 11 -9.90 7.70 60.10
C LYS A 11 -10.76 8.52 59.11
N LYS A 12 -11.55 9.47 59.65
CA LYS A 12 -12.31 10.38 58.80
C LYS A 12 -11.45 11.32 58.00
N ARG A 13 -10.32 11.75 58.57
CA ARG A 13 -9.38 12.62 57.89
C ARG A 13 -8.57 11.87 56.83
N GLU A 14 -8.17 10.62 57.09
CA GLU A 14 -7.53 9.74 56.14
C GLU A 14 -8.46 9.44 54.95
N ALA A 15 -9.70 9.03 55.21
CA ALA A 15 -10.67 8.76 54.13
C ALA A 15 -11.00 10.03 53.28
N LEU A 16 -10.96 11.22 53.91
CA LEU A 16 -11.15 12.48 53.19
C LEU A 16 -9.92 12.88 52.34
N LEU A 17 -8.73 12.47 52.73
CA LEU A 17 -7.51 12.66 51.96
C LEU A 17 -7.48 11.68 50.78
N GLU A 18 -7.79 10.41 51.02
CA GLU A 18 -7.88 9.37 49.99
C GLU A 18 -8.86 9.69 48.90
N THR A 19 -10.11 10.11 49.27
CA THR A 19 -11.12 10.56 48.30
C THR A 19 -10.68 11.80 47.50
N LYS A 20 -9.91 12.71 48.11
CA LYS A 20 -9.38 13.87 47.39
C LYS A 20 -8.26 13.48 46.42
N GLU A 21 -7.39 12.53 46.78
CA GLU A 21 -6.35 12.03 45.91
C GLU A 21 -6.94 11.25 44.70
N GLU A 22 -7.96 10.43 44.94
CA GLU A 22 -8.66 9.73 43.87
C GLU A 22 -9.40 10.71 42.92
N ALA A 23 -10.07 11.72 43.46
CA ALA A 23 -10.73 12.76 42.66
C ALA A 23 -9.69 13.58 41.84
N LEU A 24 -8.52 13.83 42.40
CA LEU A 24 -7.45 14.53 41.69
C LEU A 24 -6.85 13.67 40.57
N LYS A 25 -6.66 12.36 40.79
CA LYS A 25 -6.23 11.42 39.77
C LYS A 25 -7.25 11.32 38.64
N ALA A 26 -8.52 11.09 38.98
CA ALA A 26 -9.60 11.03 37.98
C ALA A 26 -9.71 12.31 37.14
N LYS A 27 -9.49 13.48 37.77
CA LYS A 27 -9.47 14.75 37.04
C LYS A 27 -8.29 14.86 36.09
N ASN A 28 -7.11 14.45 36.53
CA ASN A 28 -5.89 14.49 35.69
C ASN A 28 -6.01 13.52 34.49
N ASP A 29 -6.58 12.33 34.71
CA ASP A 29 -6.81 11.37 33.65
C ASP A 29 -7.83 11.88 32.64
N LEU A 30 -8.93 12.50 33.10
CA LEU A 30 -9.92 13.14 32.25
C LEU A 30 -9.32 14.31 31.45
N ASP A 31 -8.52 15.16 32.08
CA ASP A 31 -7.86 16.27 31.42
C ASP A 31 -6.89 15.78 30.31
N LYS A 32 -6.21 14.65 30.56
CA LYS A 32 -5.34 14.00 29.59
C LYS A 32 -6.16 13.45 28.40
N GLU A 33 -7.24 12.74 28.68
CA GLU A 33 -8.13 12.20 27.63
C GLU A 33 -8.76 13.31 26.77
N ILE A 34 -9.17 14.41 27.40
CA ILE A 34 -9.69 15.59 26.68
C ILE A 34 -8.60 16.20 25.78
N LYS A 35 -7.37 16.25 26.26
CA LYS A 35 -6.24 16.78 25.48
C LYS A 35 -5.93 15.90 24.28
N ASP A 36 -5.92 14.59 24.47
CA ASP A 36 -5.67 13.62 23.40
C ASP A 36 -6.78 13.65 22.35
N ARG A 37 -8.05 13.68 22.78
CA ARG A 37 -9.18 13.85 21.86
C ARG A 37 -9.15 15.18 21.09
N ARG A 38 -8.78 16.26 21.75
CA ARG A 38 -8.62 17.55 21.05
C ARG A 38 -7.55 17.50 19.98
N LYS A 39 -6.45 16.78 20.25
CA LYS A 39 -5.38 16.58 19.26
C LYS A 39 -5.86 15.74 18.08
N GLU A 40 -6.56 14.65 18.33
CA GLU A 40 -7.15 13.83 17.27
C GLU A 40 -8.13 14.63 16.37
N VAL A 41 -8.99 15.44 16.98
CA VAL A 41 -9.91 16.31 16.22
C VAL A 41 -9.14 17.31 15.37
N SER A 42 -8.13 17.96 15.93
CA SER A 42 -7.29 18.90 15.20
C SER A 42 -6.54 18.25 14.02
N ASP A 43 -6.06 17.03 14.21
CA ASP A 43 -5.37 16.25 13.14
C ASP A 43 -6.36 15.81 12.04
N LEU A 44 -7.61 15.52 12.42
CA LEU A 44 -8.71 15.22 11.49
C LEU A 44 -9.11 16.46 10.68
N GLU A 45 -9.29 17.62 11.34
CA GLU A 45 -9.59 18.89 10.69
C GLU A 45 -8.51 19.26 9.67
N HIS A 46 -7.23 19.10 10.04
CA HIS A 46 -6.12 19.39 9.13
C HIS A 46 -6.09 18.45 7.91
N ARG A 47 -6.44 17.17 8.08
CA ARG A 47 -6.59 16.21 6.97
C ARG A 47 -7.78 16.56 6.07
N MET A 48 -8.89 16.98 6.65
CA MET A 48 -10.07 17.41 5.88
C MET A 48 -9.77 18.64 5.05
N LEU A 49 -9.14 19.68 5.64
CA LEU A 49 -8.71 20.88 4.93
C LEU A 49 -7.78 20.57 3.74
N LYS A 50 -6.77 19.72 3.94
CA LYS A 50 -5.89 19.30 2.83
C LYS A 50 -6.62 18.56 1.71
N ARG A 51 -7.64 17.80 2.06
CA ARG A 51 -8.45 17.07 1.07
C ARG A 51 -9.37 18.00 0.31
N GLU A 52 -9.91 19.01 0.98
CA GLU A 52 -10.73 20.06 0.39
C GLU A 52 -9.92 20.92 -0.58
N GLU A 53 -8.74 21.40 -0.19
CA GLU A 53 -7.81 22.11 -1.07
C GLU A 53 -7.40 21.30 -2.31
N ALA A 54 -7.16 20.00 -2.15
CA ALA A 54 -6.83 19.10 -3.26
C ALA A 54 -8.02 18.90 -4.20
N SER A 55 -9.23 18.86 -3.67
CA SER A 55 -10.47 18.78 -4.46
C SER A 55 -10.73 20.06 -5.24
N GLU A 56 -10.54 21.20 -4.60
CA GLU A 56 -10.70 22.52 -5.20
C GLU A 56 -9.69 22.76 -6.36
N LYS A 57 -8.42 22.38 -6.15
CA LYS A 57 -7.40 22.42 -7.22
C LYS A 57 -7.75 21.55 -8.41
N LYS A 58 -8.33 20.37 -8.15
CA LYS A 58 -8.80 19.48 -9.23
C LYS A 58 -10.00 20.06 -9.98
N ALA A 59 -10.94 20.68 -9.26
CA ALA A 59 -12.09 21.34 -9.87
C ALA A 59 -11.68 22.50 -10.79
N VAL A 60 -10.75 23.35 -10.33
CA VAL A 60 -10.20 24.45 -11.13
C VAL A 60 -9.45 23.94 -12.38
N ALA A 61 -8.66 22.88 -12.25
CA ALA A 61 -7.93 22.29 -13.38
C ALA A 61 -8.89 21.63 -14.41
N LEU A 62 -10.00 21.06 -13.95
CA LEU A 62 -11.06 20.54 -14.82
C LEU A 62 -11.77 21.66 -15.58
N ASP A 63 -12.14 22.74 -14.89
CA ASP A 63 -12.79 23.90 -15.50
C ASP A 63 -11.89 24.55 -16.57
N GLN A 64 -10.59 24.70 -16.28
CA GLN A 64 -9.62 25.20 -17.26
C GLN A 64 -9.52 24.30 -18.51
N LYS A 65 -9.49 22.98 -18.32
CA LYS A 65 -9.50 22.03 -19.44
C LYS A 65 -10.79 22.09 -20.27
N GLU A 66 -11.91 22.25 -19.59
CA GLU A 66 -13.22 22.38 -20.26
C GLU A 66 -13.29 23.67 -21.08
N GLN A 67 -12.78 24.77 -20.57
CA GLN A 67 -12.67 26.04 -21.31
C GLN A 67 -11.71 25.95 -22.50
N GLU A 68 -10.58 25.27 -22.36
CA GLU A 68 -9.65 25.04 -23.48
C GLU A 68 -10.26 24.17 -24.57
N LEU A 69 -10.95 23.09 -24.20
CA LEU A 69 -11.69 22.25 -25.15
C LEU A 69 -12.79 23.02 -25.90
N ARG A 70 -13.51 23.89 -25.19
CA ARG A 70 -14.54 24.74 -25.79
C ARG A 70 -13.93 25.74 -26.82
N LYS A 71 -12.82 26.37 -26.48
CA LYS A 71 -12.09 27.25 -27.42
C LYS A 71 -11.53 26.50 -28.62
N GLN A 72 -11.11 25.25 -28.45
CA GLN A 72 -10.68 24.41 -29.57
C GLN A 72 -11.85 24.03 -30.47
N GLN A 73 -13.00 23.67 -29.90
CA GLN A 73 -14.22 23.39 -30.66
C GLN A 73 -14.69 24.63 -31.49
N GLU A 74 -14.71 25.82 -30.87
CA GLU A 74 -15.05 27.06 -31.56
C GLU A 74 -14.06 27.37 -32.69
N ARG A 75 -12.77 27.17 -32.49
CA ARG A 75 -11.74 27.30 -33.53
C ARG A 75 -11.92 26.32 -34.69
N MET A 76 -12.29 25.08 -34.38
CA MET A 76 -12.55 24.07 -35.41
C MET A 76 -13.78 24.44 -36.25
N GLN A 77 -14.87 24.90 -35.61
CA GLN A 77 -16.08 25.33 -36.31
C GLN A 77 -15.81 26.59 -37.21
N LEU A 78 -15.00 27.54 -36.76
CA LEU A 78 -14.62 28.69 -37.57
C LEU A 78 -13.78 28.30 -38.78
N LYS A 79 -12.83 27.38 -38.64
CA LYS A 79 -12.02 26.86 -39.74
C LYS A 79 -12.85 26.04 -40.74
N GLU A 80 -13.82 25.28 -40.26
CA GLU A 80 -14.73 24.52 -41.09
C GLU A 80 -15.60 25.45 -41.98
N ALA A 81 -16.11 26.56 -41.40
CA ALA A 81 -16.86 27.58 -42.13
C ALA A 81 -15.98 28.32 -43.18
N GLU A 82 -14.74 28.62 -42.88
CA GLU A 82 -13.77 29.26 -43.76
C GLU A 82 -13.38 28.36 -44.95
N ILE A 83 -13.26 27.06 -44.73
CA ILE A 83 -13.03 26.05 -45.79
C ILE A 83 -14.22 25.93 -46.72
N ASP A 84 -15.44 25.96 -46.21
CA ASP A 84 -16.65 25.90 -47.01
C ASP A 84 -16.82 27.14 -47.90
N GLU A 85 -16.49 28.31 -47.41
CA GLU A 85 -16.52 29.56 -48.18
C GLU A 85 -15.46 29.57 -49.29
N LEU A 86 -14.22 29.14 -49.00
CA LEU A 86 -13.16 28.98 -50.01
C LEU A 86 -13.54 27.95 -51.08
N HIS A 87 -14.21 26.89 -50.67
CA HIS A 87 -14.71 25.85 -51.59
C HIS A 87 -15.72 26.44 -52.58
N ASN A 88 -16.68 27.20 -52.08
CA ASN A 88 -17.69 27.84 -52.93
C ASN A 88 -17.09 28.88 -53.92
N GLN A 89 -16.13 29.66 -53.45
CA GLN A 89 -15.38 30.63 -54.28
C GLN A 89 -14.60 29.91 -55.38
N LYS A 90 -13.91 28.80 -55.09
CA LYS A 90 -13.17 28.00 -56.06
C LYS A 90 -14.08 27.33 -57.09
N VAL A 91 -15.25 26.86 -56.67
CA VAL A 91 -16.24 26.28 -57.56
C VAL A 91 -16.73 27.31 -58.59
N THR A 92 -17.05 28.50 -58.11
CA THR A 92 -17.50 29.63 -58.97
C THR A 92 -16.43 30.06 -59.96
N GLU A 93 -15.18 30.10 -59.58
CA GLU A 93 -14.04 30.46 -60.42
C GLU A 93 -13.71 29.36 -61.44
N LEU A 94 -13.81 28.07 -61.06
CA LEU A 94 -13.64 26.90 -61.98
C LEU A 94 -14.76 26.82 -62.99
N GLU A 95 -16.00 27.09 -62.67
CA GLU A 95 -17.13 27.17 -63.59
C GLU A 95 -16.90 28.28 -64.62
N ARG A 96 -16.28 29.39 -64.18
CA ARG A 96 -15.95 30.54 -65.10
C ARG A 96 -14.80 30.23 -66.06
N VAL A 97 -13.75 29.54 -65.59
CA VAL A 97 -12.48 29.36 -66.31
C VAL A 97 -12.40 28.09 -67.14
N SER A 98 -13.04 26.99 -66.70
CA SER A 98 -12.82 25.68 -67.30
C SER A 98 -13.85 25.22 -68.29
N GLY A 99 -15.05 25.81 -68.35
CA GLY A 99 -16.15 25.32 -69.19
C GLY A 99 -16.61 23.90 -68.83
N LEU A 100 -16.15 23.39 -67.67
CA LEU A 100 -16.51 22.05 -67.18
C LEU A 100 -17.92 22.06 -66.57
N THR A 101 -18.64 20.96 -66.71
CA THR A 101 -19.92 20.83 -66.04
C THR A 101 -19.72 20.91 -64.52
N ARG A 102 -20.64 21.56 -63.84
CA ARG A 102 -20.61 21.79 -62.38
C ARG A 102 -20.28 20.54 -61.59
N ASP A 103 -20.78 19.39 -62.03
CA ASP A 103 -20.56 18.11 -61.34
C ASP A 103 -19.15 17.53 -61.57
N GLN A 104 -18.52 17.78 -62.70
CA GLN A 104 -17.15 17.36 -63.00
C GLN A 104 -16.12 18.22 -62.22
N ALA A 105 -16.30 19.55 -62.27
CA ALA A 105 -15.47 20.48 -61.53
C ALA A 105 -15.60 20.26 -59.99
N LYS A 106 -16.83 19.99 -59.53
CA LYS A 106 -17.10 19.66 -58.13
C LYS A 106 -16.40 18.37 -57.69
N SER A 107 -16.43 17.33 -58.55
CA SER A 107 -15.78 16.05 -58.25
C SER A 107 -14.25 16.15 -58.13
N GLU A 108 -13.65 16.92 -59.03
CA GLU A 108 -12.18 17.13 -59.07
C GLU A 108 -11.66 18.02 -57.94
N LEU A 109 -12.42 19.09 -57.64
CA LEU A 109 -12.13 19.98 -56.53
C LEU A 109 -12.32 19.30 -55.16
N LEU A 110 -13.38 18.52 -55.03
CA LEU A 110 -13.59 17.71 -53.82
C LEU A 110 -12.48 16.70 -53.58
N LYS A 111 -11.96 16.05 -54.63
CA LYS A 111 -10.84 15.11 -54.52
C LYS A 111 -9.56 15.85 -54.07
N SER A 112 -9.23 16.96 -54.72
CA SER A 112 -8.02 17.74 -54.34
C SER A 112 -8.11 18.26 -52.91
N LEU A 113 -9.27 18.81 -52.52
CA LEU A 113 -9.48 19.34 -51.18
C LEU A 113 -9.49 18.20 -50.11
N GLU A 114 -10.05 17.09 -50.46
CA GLU A 114 -10.13 15.90 -49.58
C GLU A 114 -8.73 15.31 -49.31
N GLU A 115 -7.87 15.27 -50.34
CA GLU A 115 -6.48 14.79 -50.20
C GLU A 115 -5.61 15.76 -49.36
N ASP A 116 -5.66 17.05 -49.65
CA ASP A 116 -4.90 18.08 -48.92
C ASP A 116 -5.37 18.19 -47.46
N THR A 117 -6.66 18.21 -47.26
CA THR A 117 -7.27 18.33 -45.94
C THR A 117 -7.03 17.06 -45.09
N LYS A 118 -7.17 15.87 -45.66
CA LYS A 118 -6.89 14.60 -44.99
C LYS A 118 -5.42 14.51 -44.57
N HIS A 119 -4.50 14.99 -45.41
CA HIS A 119 -3.09 14.98 -45.08
C HIS A 119 -2.77 15.90 -43.90
N ASP A 120 -3.28 17.13 -43.94
CA ASP A 120 -3.05 18.12 -42.86
C ASP A 120 -3.74 17.73 -41.55
N TYR A 121 -4.97 17.24 -41.62
CA TYR A 121 -5.66 16.69 -40.44
C TYR A 121 -4.98 15.44 -39.87
N ALA A 122 -4.51 14.53 -40.72
CA ALA A 122 -3.79 13.35 -40.27
C ALA A 122 -2.46 13.70 -39.59
N LYS A 123 -1.77 14.75 -40.08
CA LYS A 123 -0.56 15.26 -39.46
C LYS A 123 -0.84 15.92 -38.12
N MET A 124 -1.86 16.76 -38.07
CA MET A 124 -2.27 17.46 -36.85
C MET A 124 -2.77 16.50 -35.75
N ILE A 125 -3.59 15.49 -36.15
CA ILE A 125 -4.03 14.44 -35.23
C ILE A 125 -2.83 13.64 -34.67
N ARG A 126 -1.84 13.32 -35.49
CA ARG A 126 -0.64 12.62 -35.05
C ARG A 126 0.19 13.47 -34.07
N GLU A 127 0.32 14.76 -34.35
CA GLU A 127 1.04 15.68 -33.45
C GLU A 127 0.32 15.79 -32.09
N TYR A 128 -0.99 15.94 -32.09
CA TYR A 128 -1.80 15.97 -30.87
C TYR A 128 -1.79 14.63 -30.11
N ASP A 129 -1.88 13.51 -30.82
CA ASP A 129 -1.83 12.18 -30.20
C ASP A 129 -0.49 11.90 -29.55
N ASN A 130 0.61 12.32 -30.22
CA ASN A 130 1.95 12.20 -29.65
C ASN A 130 2.12 13.12 -28.42
N GLN A 131 1.65 14.36 -28.50
CA GLN A 131 1.71 15.34 -27.40
C GLN A 131 0.88 14.88 -26.21
N ALA A 132 -0.33 14.36 -26.47
CA ALA A 132 -1.19 13.79 -25.43
C ALA A 132 -0.57 12.53 -24.77
N LYS A 133 0.11 11.68 -25.53
CA LYS A 133 0.83 10.52 -25.00
C LYS A 133 2.01 10.93 -24.13
N GLU A 134 2.82 11.89 -24.57
CA GLU A 134 3.96 12.39 -23.78
C GLU A 134 3.49 13.06 -22.48
N GLU A 135 2.44 13.88 -22.52
CA GLU A 135 1.87 14.50 -21.33
C GLU A 135 1.23 13.46 -20.38
N ALA A 136 0.55 12.48 -20.94
CA ALA A 136 -0.04 11.39 -20.16
C ALA A 136 1.04 10.54 -19.48
N GLU A 137 2.11 10.20 -20.19
CA GLU A 137 3.24 9.44 -19.63
C GLU A 137 3.96 10.20 -18.51
N LYS A 138 4.19 11.51 -18.73
CA LYS A 138 4.81 12.38 -17.73
C LYS A 138 3.92 12.54 -16.50
N SER A 139 2.63 12.74 -16.70
CA SER A 139 1.66 12.87 -15.62
C SER A 139 1.51 11.55 -14.86
N ALA A 140 1.41 10.42 -15.55
CA ALA A 140 1.33 9.10 -14.93
C ALA A 140 2.58 8.80 -14.07
N ARG A 141 3.77 9.12 -14.57
CA ARG A 141 5.02 8.97 -13.82
C ARG A 141 5.02 9.81 -12.55
N ASN A 142 4.59 11.07 -12.64
CA ASN A 142 4.51 11.96 -11.48
C ASN A 142 3.49 11.44 -10.45
N TYR A 143 2.32 10.99 -10.87
CA TYR A 143 1.32 10.39 -9.97
C TYR A 143 1.82 9.11 -9.30
N ILE A 144 2.55 8.27 -10.02
CA ILE A 144 3.15 7.06 -9.46
C ILE A 144 4.22 7.42 -8.42
N VAL A 145 5.10 8.38 -8.73
CA VAL A 145 6.14 8.84 -7.78
C VAL A 145 5.50 9.46 -6.53
N ASP A 146 4.49 10.30 -6.69
CA ASP A 146 3.77 10.90 -5.58
C ASP A 146 3.04 9.84 -4.73
N ALA A 147 2.43 8.86 -5.37
CA ALA A 147 1.79 7.74 -4.68
C ALA A 147 2.80 6.90 -3.90
N ILE A 148 3.95 6.58 -4.51
CA ILE A 148 5.04 5.85 -3.85
C ILE A 148 5.55 6.64 -2.64
N GLN A 149 5.80 7.95 -2.78
CA GLN A 149 6.29 8.79 -1.68
C GLN A 149 5.30 8.87 -0.51
N ARG A 150 4.00 8.94 -0.78
CA ARG A 150 2.95 9.00 0.25
C ARG A 150 2.70 7.67 0.92
N CYS A 151 2.72 6.58 0.17
CA CYS A 151 2.40 5.24 0.68
C CYS A 151 3.63 4.50 1.21
N ALA A 152 4.85 4.90 0.81
CA ALA A 152 6.06 4.17 1.16
C ALA A 152 6.29 4.10 2.67
N ALA A 153 6.09 5.20 3.40
CA ALA A 153 6.30 5.23 4.85
C ALA A 153 5.30 4.32 5.59
N ASP A 154 4.02 4.42 5.24
CA ASP A 154 2.96 3.60 5.85
C ASP A 154 3.13 2.12 5.48
N GLN A 155 3.43 1.83 4.22
CA GLN A 155 3.66 0.48 3.72
C GLN A 155 4.91 -0.17 4.33
N VAL A 156 6.00 0.59 4.49
CA VAL A 156 7.23 0.10 5.14
C VAL A 156 6.92 -0.20 6.61
N THR A 157 6.22 0.66 7.32
CA THR A 157 5.86 0.44 8.72
C THR A 157 4.97 -0.80 8.87
N GLU A 158 3.95 -0.97 8.04
CA GLU A 158 3.07 -2.14 8.07
C GLU A 158 3.80 -3.44 7.74
N SER A 159 4.77 -3.39 6.82
CA SER A 159 5.48 -4.59 6.35
C SER A 159 6.72 -4.95 7.16
N THR A 160 7.29 -4.02 7.94
CA THR A 160 8.60 -4.21 8.61
C THR A 160 8.54 -4.32 10.12
N VAL A 161 7.41 -4.03 10.75
CA VAL A 161 7.25 -4.08 12.20
C VAL A 161 6.24 -5.13 12.65
N SER A 162 6.49 -5.72 13.81
CA SER A 162 5.55 -6.59 14.51
C SER A 162 5.49 -6.18 15.98
N VAL A 163 4.30 -6.15 16.56
CA VAL A 163 4.11 -5.76 17.96
C VAL A 163 3.86 -6.99 18.80
N VAL A 164 4.60 -7.11 19.90
CA VAL A 164 4.42 -8.17 20.91
C VAL A 164 3.85 -7.55 22.17
N GLN A 165 2.70 -8.06 22.61
CA GLN A 165 2.05 -7.60 23.84
C GLN A 165 2.71 -8.19 25.08
N LEU A 166 2.90 -7.36 26.09
CA LEU A 166 3.46 -7.75 27.37
C LEU A 166 2.36 -7.84 28.44
N PRO A 167 2.45 -8.77 29.37
CA PRO A 167 1.49 -8.88 30.47
C PRO A 167 1.56 -7.70 31.46
N ASN A 168 2.67 -7.02 31.52
CA ASN A 168 2.92 -5.79 32.29
C ASN A 168 4.21 -5.10 31.86
N ASP A 169 4.37 -3.82 32.21
CA ASP A 169 5.58 -3.04 31.87
C ASP A 169 6.86 -3.48 32.57
N ASP A 170 6.77 -4.21 33.69
CA ASP A 170 7.97 -4.75 34.40
C ASP A 170 8.74 -5.74 33.51
N MET A 171 8.07 -6.36 32.55
CA MET A 171 8.70 -7.26 31.58
C MET A 171 9.69 -6.54 30.67
N LYS A 172 9.48 -5.24 30.36
CA LYS A 172 10.43 -4.45 29.56
C LYS A 172 11.83 -4.45 30.17
N GLY A 173 11.93 -4.20 31.47
CA GLY A 173 13.21 -4.23 32.17
C GLY A 173 13.90 -5.60 32.13
N ARG A 174 13.11 -6.68 32.14
CA ARG A 174 13.64 -8.07 32.03
C ARG A 174 14.09 -8.40 30.61
N ILE A 175 13.36 -7.93 29.61
CA ILE A 175 13.72 -8.07 28.19
C ILE A 175 15.02 -7.33 27.92
N ILE A 176 15.17 -6.10 28.39
CA ILE A 176 16.40 -5.31 28.24
C ILE A 176 17.55 -6.02 28.96
N GLY A 177 17.33 -6.40 30.22
CA GLY A 177 18.35 -6.99 31.08
C GLY A 177 19.41 -6.00 31.55
N ARG A 178 20.33 -6.43 32.41
CA ARG A 178 21.42 -5.59 32.91
C ARG A 178 22.29 -5.10 31.74
N GLU A 179 22.44 -3.79 31.62
CA GLU A 179 23.24 -3.12 30.58
C GLU A 179 22.82 -3.52 29.15
N GLY A 180 21.55 -3.90 28.95
CA GLY A 180 21.04 -4.29 27.63
C GLY A 180 21.53 -5.66 27.15
N ARG A 181 22.00 -6.54 28.05
CA ARG A 181 22.57 -7.85 27.66
C ARG A 181 21.55 -8.74 26.95
N ASN A 182 20.33 -8.83 27.48
CA ASN A 182 19.34 -9.76 26.96
C ASN A 182 18.82 -9.28 25.58
N ILE A 183 18.50 -7.98 25.44
CA ILE A 183 18.04 -7.41 24.18
C ILE A 183 19.10 -7.57 23.09
N ARG A 184 20.36 -7.24 23.36
CA ARG A 184 21.45 -7.42 22.40
C ARG A 184 21.63 -8.88 21.97
N THR A 185 21.50 -9.82 22.91
CA THR A 185 21.57 -11.26 22.57
C THR A 185 20.45 -11.66 21.61
N LEU A 186 19.21 -11.21 21.89
CA LEU A 186 18.07 -11.53 21.02
C LEU A 186 18.22 -10.89 19.63
N GLU A 187 18.64 -9.63 19.56
CA GLU A 187 18.92 -8.93 18.30
C GLU A 187 20.02 -9.58 17.48
N GLN A 188 21.13 -9.98 18.13
CA GLN A 188 22.24 -10.66 17.45
C GLN A 188 21.85 -12.03 16.87
N LEU A 189 21.04 -12.80 17.59
CA LEU A 189 20.61 -14.12 17.14
C LEU A 189 19.54 -14.08 16.07
N THR A 190 18.63 -13.13 16.13
CA THR A 190 17.51 -13.02 15.19
C THR A 190 17.80 -12.09 14.01
N GLY A 191 18.69 -11.11 14.19
CA GLY A 191 18.93 -10.03 13.22
C GLY A 191 17.75 -9.05 13.14
N VAL A 192 16.91 -8.97 14.19
CA VAL A 192 15.73 -8.11 14.28
C VAL A 192 15.96 -7.12 15.42
N GLU A 193 15.71 -5.85 15.19
CA GLU A 193 15.83 -4.78 16.19
C GLU A 193 14.60 -4.79 17.11
N LEU A 194 14.84 -4.68 18.42
CA LEU A 194 13.79 -4.59 19.42
C LEU A 194 13.68 -3.14 19.92
N ILE A 195 12.58 -2.51 19.62
CA ILE A 195 12.27 -1.15 20.06
C ILE A 195 11.42 -1.24 21.34
N VAL A 196 12.03 -0.85 22.44
CA VAL A 196 11.38 -0.80 23.77
C VAL A 196 11.22 0.67 24.12
N ASP A 197 10.07 1.21 23.85
CA ASP A 197 9.70 2.61 24.08
C ASP A 197 8.68 2.76 25.22
N ASP A 198 8.10 3.97 25.35
CA ASP A 198 7.09 4.28 26.36
C ASP A 198 5.70 3.73 26.03
N THR A 199 5.52 2.98 24.91
CA THR A 199 4.23 2.35 24.56
C THR A 199 3.84 1.35 25.66
N PRO A 200 2.68 1.51 26.32
CA PRO A 200 2.31 0.64 27.43
C PRO A 200 2.20 -0.82 27.00
N GLU A 201 2.75 -1.72 27.79
CA GLU A 201 2.60 -3.17 27.67
C GLU A 201 2.90 -3.72 26.25
N ALA A 202 3.85 -3.11 25.53
CA ALA A 202 4.22 -3.55 24.20
C ALA A 202 5.72 -3.40 23.92
N VAL A 203 6.23 -4.25 23.05
CA VAL A 203 7.55 -4.17 22.41
C VAL A 203 7.37 -4.30 20.90
N VAL A 204 8.06 -3.45 20.16
CA VAL A 204 8.01 -3.44 18.70
C VAL A 204 9.25 -4.16 18.17
N LEU A 205 9.05 -5.11 17.26
CA LEU A 205 10.09 -5.82 16.52
C LEU A 205 10.20 -5.20 15.14
N SER A 206 11.37 -4.69 14.78
CA SER A 206 11.66 -4.04 13.49
C SER A 206 12.67 -4.86 12.70
N GLY A 207 12.34 -5.23 11.48
CA GLY A 207 13.21 -5.98 10.58
C GLY A 207 12.60 -6.15 9.20
N PHE A 208 13.43 -6.12 8.16
CA PHE A 208 12.99 -6.27 6.78
C PHE A 208 12.61 -7.71 6.43
N ASP A 209 13.31 -8.72 6.98
CA ASP A 209 13.01 -10.13 6.73
C ASP A 209 11.81 -10.56 7.60
N PRO A 210 10.65 -10.86 6.98
CA PRO A 210 9.46 -11.24 7.72
C PRO A 210 9.61 -12.59 8.43
N VAL A 211 10.45 -13.49 7.94
CA VAL A 211 10.71 -14.80 8.56
C VAL A 211 11.52 -14.61 9.84
N ARG A 212 12.60 -13.82 9.80
CA ARG A 212 13.39 -13.48 11.00
C ARG A 212 12.56 -12.77 12.05
N ARG A 213 11.68 -11.86 11.60
CA ARG A 213 10.78 -11.12 12.49
C ARG A 213 9.78 -12.05 13.18
N GLU A 214 9.25 -13.04 12.47
CA GLU A 214 8.39 -14.06 13.06
C GLU A 214 9.12 -14.96 14.05
N VAL A 215 10.36 -15.36 13.76
CA VAL A 215 11.21 -16.09 14.72
C VAL A 215 11.42 -15.27 15.99
N ALA A 216 11.74 -13.97 15.86
CA ALA A 216 11.91 -13.09 17.00
C ALA A 216 10.62 -12.94 17.82
N ARG A 217 9.45 -12.83 17.13
CA ARG A 217 8.12 -12.75 17.78
C ARG A 217 7.84 -14.00 18.61
N ILE A 218 7.95 -15.17 18.00
CA ILE A 218 7.69 -16.46 18.69
C ILE A 218 8.68 -16.65 19.85
N ALA A 219 9.94 -16.33 19.63
CA ALA A 219 10.96 -16.45 20.69
C ALA A 219 10.63 -15.53 21.87
N LEU A 220 10.29 -14.27 21.60
CA LEU A 220 9.95 -13.29 22.64
C LEU A 220 8.69 -13.70 23.41
N GLU A 221 7.63 -14.13 22.73
CA GLU A 221 6.40 -14.63 23.35
C GLU A 221 6.68 -15.83 24.29
N LYS A 222 7.48 -16.78 23.84
CA LYS A 222 7.87 -17.93 24.67
C LYS A 222 8.70 -17.52 25.89
N LEU A 223 9.60 -16.56 25.73
CA LEU A 223 10.40 -16.01 26.85
C LEU A 223 9.53 -15.26 27.87
N ILE A 224 8.52 -14.54 27.40
CA ILE A 224 7.54 -13.83 28.25
C ILE A 224 6.75 -14.84 29.09
N VAL A 225 6.23 -15.88 28.46
CA VAL A 225 5.45 -16.94 29.13
C VAL A 225 6.30 -17.72 30.12
N ASP A 226 7.53 -18.10 29.74
CA ASP A 226 8.48 -18.81 30.62
C ASP A 226 8.99 -17.93 31.77
N GLY A 227 9.05 -16.63 31.56
CA GLY A 227 9.51 -15.66 32.56
C GLY A 227 11.01 -15.73 32.83
N ARG A 228 11.79 -16.62 32.26
CA ARG A 228 13.25 -16.73 32.42
C ARG A 228 13.97 -16.10 31.24
N ILE A 229 14.36 -14.85 31.37
CA ILE A 229 15.00 -14.09 30.30
C ILE A 229 16.48 -13.87 30.68
N HIS A 230 17.36 -14.70 30.09
CA HIS A 230 18.81 -14.58 30.20
C HIS A 230 19.48 -15.17 28.93
N PRO A 231 20.71 -14.77 28.56
CA PRO A 231 21.32 -15.10 27.28
C PRO A 231 21.23 -16.57 26.86
N ALA A 232 21.66 -17.50 27.73
CA ALA A 232 21.61 -18.94 27.39
C ALA A 232 20.17 -19.46 27.14
N ARG A 233 19.18 -18.90 27.82
CA ARG A 233 17.77 -19.27 27.58
C ARG A 233 17.25 -18.65 26.29
N ILE A 234 17.69 -17.44 25.96
CA ILE A 234 17.37 -16.77 24.70
C ILE A 234 17.89 -17.60 23.51
N GLU A 235 19.14 -18.04 23.55
CA GLU A 235 19.73 -18.93 22.53
C GLU A 235 18.88 -20.18 22.31
N GLU A 236 18.56 -20.90 23.39
CA GLU A 236 17.74 -22.10 23.32
C GLU A 236 16.36 -21.84 22.71
N VAL A 237 15.69 -20.76 23.12
CA VAL A 237 14.34 -20.45 22.68
C VAL A 237 14.34 -19.97 21.23
N VAL A 238 15.33 -19.18 20.81
CA VAL A 238 15.49 -18.73 19.41
C VAL A 238 15.73 -19.93 18.49
N GLU A 239 16.60 -20.88 18.88
CA GLU A 239 16.82 -22.12 18.08
C GLU A 239 15.52 -22.92 17.92
N LYS A 240 14.71 -23.04 18.99
CA LYS A 240 13.41 -23.71 18.93
C LYS A 240 12.40 -22.97 18.06
N ALA A 241 12.36 -21.64 18.16
CA ALA A 241 11.49 -20.80 17.34
C ALA A 241 11.86 -20.90 15.85
N GLN A 242 13.16 -20.93 15.54
CA GLN A 242 13.63 -21.11 14.18
C GLN A 242 13.17 -22.45 13.58
N LYS A 243 13.30 -23.56 14.33
CA LYS A 243 12.83 -24.86 13.90
C LYS A 243 11.32 -24.90 13.67
N GLU A 244 10.55 -24.28 14.54
CA GLU A 244 9.09 -24.17 14.43
C GLU A 244 8.65 -23.37 13.20
N VAL A 245 9.31 -22.25 12.92
CA VAL A 245 9.05 -21.46 11.72
C VAL A 245 9.47 -22.22 10.45
N ASP A 246 10.60 -22.91 10.46
CA ASP A 246 11.05 -23.73 9.33
C ASP A 246 10.08 -24.92 9.06
N GLU A 247 9.48 -25.49 10.10
CA GLU A 247 8.44 -26.51 9.98
C GLU A 247 7.15 -25.92 9.40
N THR A 248 6.70 -24.77 9.92
CA THR A 248 5.55 -24.03 9.38
C THR A 248 5.74 -23.67 7.91
N ILE A 249 6.93 -23.21 7.51
CA ILE A 249 7.26 -22.93 6.10
C ILE A 249 7.06 -24.16 5.23
N ARG A 250 7.52 -25.32 5.69
CA ARG A 250 7.38 -26.57 4.95
C ARG A 250 5.91 -26.98 4.84
N GLU A 251 5.19 -26.98 5.95
CA GLU A 251 3.78 -27.36 6.00
C GLU A 251 2.91 -26.48 5.10
N GLU A 252 3.09 -25.16 5.14
CA GLU A 252 2.33 -24.22 4.32
C GLU A 252 2.67 -24.32 2.83
N GLY A 253 3.94 -24.59 2.50
CA GLY A 253 4.35 -24.87 1.13
C GLY A 253 3.70 -26.13 0.58
N ASP A 254 3.74 -27.23 1.36
CA ASP A 254 3.12 -28.51 0.99
C ASP A 254 1.59 -28.38 0.89
N ALA A 255 0.95 -27.65 1.82
CA ALA A 255 -0.47 -27.39 1.81
C ALA A 255 -0.91 -26.62 0.55
N ALA A 256 -0.19 -25.57 0.17
CA ALA A 256 -0.48 -24.78 -1.04
C ALA A 256 -0.36 -25.62 -2.33
N VAL A 257 0.68 -26.45 -2.42
CA VAL A 257 0.90 -27.37 -3.56
C VAL A 257 -0.23 -28.40 -3.66
N LEU A 258 -0.66 -28.93 -2.52
CA LEU A 258 -1.76 -29.91 -2.45
C LEU A 258 -3.10 -29.25 -2.82
N GLU A 259 -3.41 -28.07 -2.30
CA GLU A 259 -4.65 -27.32 -2.53
C GLU A 259 -4.84 -27.00 -4.02
N VAL A 260 -3.77 -26.57 -4.69
CA VAL A 260 -3.81 -26.25 -6.15
C VAL A 260 -3.79 -27.53 -7.00
N GLY A 261 -3.30 -28.67 -6.46
CA GLY A 261 -3.14 -29.93 -7.18
C GLY A 261 -1.95 -29.92 -8.15
N VAL A 262 -0.89 -29.19 -7.83
CA VAL A 262 0.36 -29.16 -8.60
C VAL A 262 1.32 -30.19 -8.03
N HIS A 263 1.83 -31.10 -8.87
CA HIS A 263 2.75 -32.16 -8.44
C HIS A 263 4.13 -32.03 -9.07
N GLY A 264 5.13 -32.61 -8.41
CA GLY A 264 6.50 -32.69 -8.95
C GLY A 264 7.26 -31.36 -8.92
N LEU A 265 6.99 -30.50 -7.94
CA LEU A 265 7.84 -29.34 -7.66
C LEU A 265 9.10 -29.76 -6.90
N ASN A 266 10.20 -29.05 -7.15
CA ASN A 266 11.41 -29.23 -6.36
C ASN A 266 11.13 -28.82 -4.90
N PRO A 267 11.59 -29.58 -3.87
CA PRO A 267 11.42 -29.25 -2.47
C PRO A 267 11.87 -27.84 -2.09
N GLU A 268 12.92 -27.31 -2.73
CA GLU A 268 13.37 -25.94 -2.52
C GLU A 268 12.33 -24.90 -2.99
N LEU A 269 11.63 -25.16 -4.11
CA LEU A 269 10.54 -24.31 -4.56
C LEU A 269 9.34 -24.35 -3.61
N VAL A 270 9.03 -25.53 -3.07
CA VAL A 270 7.96 -25.68 -2.06
C VAL A 270 8.30 -24.91 -0.80
N LYS A 271 9.56 -24.94 -0.37
CA LYS A 271 10.05 -24.15 0.76
C LYS A 271 9.95 -22.64 0.49
N LEU A 272 10.30 -22.18 -0.72
CA LEU A 272 10.13 -20.78 -1.09
C LEU A 272 8.66 -20.36 -1.11
N LEU A 273 7.75 -21.20 -1.61
CA LEU A 273 6.32 -20.97 -1.52
C LEU A 273 5.86 -20.79 -0.06
N GLY A 274 6.29 -21.68 0.82
CA GLY A 274 5.95 -21.58 2.24
C GLY A 274 6.45 -20.29 2.90
N ARG A 275 7.63 -19.78 2.51
CA ARG A 275 8.14 -18.49 3.00
C ARG A 275 7.22 -17.32 2.64
N MET A 276 6.50 -17.41 1.52
CA MET A 276 5.54 -16.38 1.08
C MET A 276 4.35 -16.22 2.03
N LYS A 277 4.09 -17.19 2.94
CA LYS A 277 3.11 -17.04 4.03
C LYS A 277 3.37 -15.81 4.88
N PHE A 278 4.62 -15.50 5.14
CA PHE A 278 5.04 -14.40 6.01
C PHE A 278 5.18 -13.08 5.25
N ARG A 279 4.97 -13.09 3.93
CA ARG A 279 5.08 -11.89 3.08
C ARG A 279 3.73 -11.31 2.74
N THR A 280 3.58 -10.03 3.00
CA THR A 280 2.46 -9.22 2.54
C THR A 280 2.94 -8.30 1.42
N SER A 281 2.19 -8.21 0.34
CA SER A 281 2.47 -7.33 -0.80
C SER A 281 1.17 -6.70 -1.26
N TYR A 282 1.12 -5.36 -1.34
CA TYR A 282 -0.10 -4.61 -1.69
C TYR A 282 -1.32 -4.96 -0.82
N GLY A 283 -1.11 -5.17 0.49
CA GLY A 283 -2.18 -5.53 1.43
C GLY A 283 -2.68 -6.97 1.32
N GLN A 284 -2.06 -7.81 0.49
CA GLN A 284 -2.42 -9.22 0.31
C GLN A 284 -1.30 -10.15 0.75
N ASN A 285 -1.68 -11.27 1.37
CA ASN A 285 -0.72 -12.33 1.65
C ASN A 285 -0.25 -12.99 0.36
N ALA A 286 1.07 -13.01 0.13
CA ALA A 286 1.66 -13.44 -1.13
C ALA A 286 1.39 -14.92 -1.47
N LEU A 287 1.37 -15.82 -0.47
CA LEU A 287 1.06 -17.22 -0.68
C LEU A 287 -0.39 -17.42 -1.10
N ARG A 288 -1.33 -16.81 -0.38
CA ARG A 288 -2.77 -16.88 -0.71
C ARG A 288 -3.06 -16.32 -2.09
N HIS A 289 -2.47 -15.18 -2.42
CA HIS A 289 -2.55 -14.60 -3.76
C HIS A 289 -2.08 -15.59 -4.84
N SER A 290 -0.94 -16.24 -4.63
CA SER A 290 -0.41 -17.22 -5.58
C SER A 290 -1.32 -18.43 -5.76
N VAL A 291 -1.96 -18.90 -4.70
CA VAL A 291 -2.96 -19.98 -4.75
C VAL A 291 -4.20 -19.54 -5.53
N GLU A 292 -4.74 -18.34 -5.26
CA GLU A 292 -5.89 -17.79 -5.96
C GLU A 292 -5.63 -17.59 -7.46
N VAL A 293 -4.46 -17.03 -7.81
CA VAL A 293 -4.04 -16.86 -9.21
C VAL A 293 -3.93 -18.21 -9.91
N ALA A 294 -3.36 -19.22 -9.24
CA ALA A 294 -3.26 -20.56 -9.81
C ALA A 294 -4.63 -21.21 -10.08
N GLN A 295 -5.59 -21.03 -9.16
CA GLN A 295 -6.95 -21.54 -9.31
C GLN A 295 -7.67 -20.86 -10.47
N ILE A 296 -7.61 -19.51 -10.56
CA ILE A 296 -8.21 -18.73 -11.63
C ILE A 296 -7.57 -19.08 -13.00
N ALA A 297 -6.23 -19.17 -13.05
CA ALA A 297 -5.53 -19.56 -14.26
C ALA A 297 -5.91 -20.96 -14.73
N GLY A 298 -6.13 -21.88 -13.79
CA GLY A 298 -6.61 -23.22 -14.09
C GLY A 298 -8.02 -23.23 -14.69
N LEU A 299 -8.95 -22.48 -14.14
CA LEU A 299 -10.31 -22.33 -14.66
C LEU A 299 -10.31 -21.73 -16.07
N LEU A 300 -9.55 -20.65 -16.28
CA LEU A 300 -9.44 -20.03 -17.60
C LEU A 300 -8.82 -20.97 -18.64
N ALA A 301 -7.81 -21.76 -18.26
CA ALA A 301 -7.19 -22.75 -19.13
C ALA A 301 -8.18 -23.87 -19.53
N GLU A 302 -9.03 -24.31 -18.59
CA GLU A 302 -10.07 -25.30 -18.84
C GLU A 302 -11.09 -24.80 -19.84
N GLU A 303 -11.60 -23.57 -19.67
CA GLU A 303 -12.55 -22.94 -20.59
C GLU A 303 -11.97 -22.73 -22.01
N LEU A 304 -10.66 -22.45 -22.11
CA LEU A 304 -9.97 -22.25 -23.36
C LEU A 304 -9.43 -23.54 -24.00
N GLY A 305 -9.61 -24.69 -23.36
CA GLY A 305 -9.08 -25.98 -23.83
C GLY A 305 -7.56 -26.11 -23.79
N LEU A 306 -6.88 -25.38 -22.85
CA LEU A 306 -5.42 -25.37 -22.66
C LEU A 306 -5.00 -26.35 -21.56
N ASP A 307 -3.69 -26.52 -21.36
CA ASP A 307 -3.14 -27.36 -20.29
C ASP A 307 -3.37 -26.72 -18.91
N VAL A 308 -4.40 -27.18 -18.22
CA VAL A 308 -4.79 -26.73 -16.88
C VAL A 308 -3.65 -26.89 -15.87
N ARG A 309 -2.88 -28.01 -15.94
CA ARG A 309 -1.81 -28.28 -14.99
C ARG A 309 -0.65 -27.29 -15.15
N MET A 310 -0.31 -26.99 -16.39
CA MET A 310 0.74 -26.00 -16.69
C MET A 310 0.30 -24.58 -16.26
N ALA A 311 -0.96 -24.21 -16.51
CA ALA A 311 -1.52 -22.91 -16.12
C ALA A 311 -1.53 -22.74 -14.59
N LYS A 312 -2.00 -23.75 -13.85
CA LYS A 312 -1.97 -23.77 -12.39
C LYS A 312 -0.54 -23.67 -11.83
N ARG A 313 0.40 -24.43 -12.40
CA ARG A 313 1.81 -24.39 -12.01
C ARG A 313 2.44 -23.02 -12.27
N ALA A 314 2.17 -22.41 -13.41
CA ALA A 314 2.64 -21.06 -13.74
C ALA A 314 2.04 -20.01 -12.79
N GLY A 315 0.73 -20.07 -12.54
CA GLY A 315 0.05 -19.20 -11.59
C GLY A 315 0.58 -19.33 -10.16
N LEU A 316 0.85 -20.54 -9.67
CA LEU A 316 1.38 -20.76 -8.33
C LEU A 316 2.80 -20.20 -8.16
N LEU A 317 3.61 -20.22 -9.21
CA LEU A 317 5.03 -19.84 -9.15
C LEU A 317 5.31 -18.43 -9.68
N HIS A 318 4.32 -17.69 -10.19
CA HIS A 318 4.55 -16.41 -10.88
C HIS A 318 5.27 -15.37 -10.02
N ASP A 319 5.00 -15.36 -8.73
CA ASP A 319 5.53 -14.40 -7.75
C ASP A 319 6.59 -14.99 -6.80
N ILE A 320 7.10 -16.20 -7.07
CA ILE A 320 8.00 -16.92 -6.16
C ILE A 320 9.30 -16.15 -5.84
N GLY A 321 9.71 -15.25 -6.74
CA GLY A 321 10.84 -14.35 -6.51
C GLY A 321 10.68 -13.46 -5.30
N LYS A 322 9.44 -13.13 -4.91
CA LYS A 322 9.16 -12.35 -3.70
C LYS A 322 9.60 -13.03 -2.39
N ALA A 323 9.85 -14.35 -2.41
CA ALA A 323 10.38 -15.07 -1.25
C ALA A 323 11.87 -14.83 -0.99
N ILE A 324 12.62 -14.26 -1.95
CA ILE A 324 14.09 -14.13 -1.93
C ILE A 324 14.55 -12.66 -1.79
N ASP A 325 13.68 -11.72 -2.00
CA ASP A 325 13.89 -10.37 -2.51
C ASP A 325 14.51 -9.33 -1.56
N HIS A 326 15.13 -9.67 -0.45
CA HIS A 326 15.76 -8.70 0.43
C HIS A 326 17.24 -8.91 0.72
N ASP A 327 17.85 -9.96 0.16
CA ASP A 327 19.26 -10.28 0.38
C ASP A 327 20.15 -10.04 -0.87
N MET A 328 19.62 -9.36 -1.91
CA MET A 328 20.41 -9.00 -3.10
C MET A 328 20.46 -7.50 -3.34
#